data_faaf1d7e597127f9fd7d9fa7cc3e24ac
#
_entry.id   faaf1d7e597127f9fd7d9fa7cc3e24ac
#
_cell.length_a   1.000
_cell.length_b   1.000
_cell.length_c   1.000
_cell.angle_alpha   90.00
_cell.angle_beta   90.00
_cell.angle_gamma   90.00
#
_symmetry.space_group_name_H-M   'P 1'
#
loop_
_entity.id
_entity.type
_entity.pdbx_description
1 polymer ?
#
loop_
_entity_poly.entity_id
_entity_poly.type
_entity_poly.pdbx_seq_one_letter_code
_entity_poly.pdbx_strand_id
1 'polypeptide(L)'
;MKSRFSHARFGQFVGAAAIGLTAWLSFAAPAGAADAAAPKTVAPPSTASDWTVTVSPYLWGASLNGDAAVFHHKRAVDVPFRDTVKDLKFGIMGAVEVQRGKLGFFVNGQYTDVESHERLRWLDIGVGSQSTMLAAGASYRLFEAALGGDTVHGTPRIFALDPLAGVRWTRMTGSISVAGIGLSKTESWLDPLVGARMTLDIDERWNLFAEADVGGFGVGSRITYNAQAHLGYRTTLLGRPTMLRAGYRALYQDYRDGGFLWKVTQHGPVLGASMQF
;
A
#
# COMPACT_ATOMS: atom_id res chain seq x y z
N MET A 1 0.76 -47.32 13.61
CA MET A 1 -0.23 -46.66 12.74
C MET A 1 0.51 -45.55 12.02
N LYS A 2 0.79 -45.73 10.72
CA LYS A 2 1.71 -44.90 9.93
C LYS A 2 0.91 -43.70 9.39
N SER A 3 1.22 -42.46 9.81
CA SER A 3 0.69 -41.24 9.18
C SER A 3 1.54 -40.90 7.95
N ARG A 4 0.91 -40.93 6.79
CA ARG A 4 1.53 -40.50 5.53
C ARG A 4 1.62 -38.98 5.51
N PHE A 5 2.78 -38.42 5.66
CA PHE A 5 3.09 -37.06 5.26
C PHE A 5 3.30 -37.04 3.75
N SER A 6 2.38 -36.40 3.05
CA SER A 6 2.50 -36.09 1.63
C SER A 6 3.54 -35.00 1.44
N HIS A 7 4.67 -35.36 0.83
CA HIS A 7 5.66 -34.38 0.35
C HIS A 7 5.11 -33.69 -0.91
N ALA A 8 4.52 -32.53 -0.75
CA ALA A 8 4.31 -31.62 -1.88
C ALA A 8 5.66 -31.02 -2.29
N ARG A 9 6.11 -31.36 -3.49
CA ARG A 9 7.33 -30.84 -4.12
C ARG A 9 7.17 -29.33 -4.34
N PHE A 10 7.97 -28.55 -3.68
CA PHE A 10 8.20 -27.14 -3.97
C PHE A 10 8.95 -27.03 -5.31
N GLY A 11 8.21 -26.74 -6.38
CA GLY A 11 8.76 -26.32 -7.66
C GLY A 11 9.30 -24.90 -7.55
N GLN A 12 10.57 -24.75 -7.93
CA GLN A 12 11.27 -23.49 -8.05
C GLN A 12 10.55 -22.53 -9.01
N PHE A 13 10.15 -21.36 -8.53
CA PHE A 13 9.96 -20.16 -9.32
C PHE A 13 10.66 -19.00 -8.62
N VAL A 14 11.98 -18.95 -8.78
CA VAL A 14 12.74 -17.73 -8.60
C VAL A 14 12.80 -17.09 -9.99
N GLY A 15 11.79 -16.31 -10.31
CA GLY A 15 11.78 -15.40 -11.43
C GLY A 15 12.12 -14.00 -10.93
N ALA A 16 13.40 -13.65 -10.91
CA ALA A 16 13.83 -12.28 -10.73
C ALA A 16 13.44 -11.49 -11.99
N ALA A 17 12.35 -10.75 -11.93
CA ALA A 17 12.03 -9.74 -12.94
C ALA A 17 12.86 -8.49 -12.64
N ALA A 18 14.13 -8.51 -13.07
CA ALA A 18 14.91 -7.31 -13.25
C ALA A 18 14.42 -6.62 -14.53
N ILE A 19 13.50 -5.66 -14.40
CA ILE A 19 13.14 -4.78 -15.50
C ILE A 19 14.26 -3.74 -15.61
N GLY A 20 15.24 -4.04 -16.47
CA GLY A 20 16.24 -3.10 -16.93
C GLY A 20 15.58 -2.10 -17.89
N LEU A 21 15.32 -0.90 -17.42
CA LEU A 21 14.90 0.23 -18.25
C LEU A 21 16.16 0.84 -18.88
N THR A 22 16.63 0.28 -20.01
CA THR A 22 17.58 0.96 -20.90
C THR A 22 16.79 1.74 -21.94
N ALA A 23 16.47 2.99 -21.65
CA ALA A 23 15.94 3.93 -22.64
C ALA A 23 17.08 4.48 -23.48
N TRP A 24 17.19 4.03 -24.72
CA TRP A 24 18.00 4.67 -25.76
C TRP A 24 17.20 5.86 -26.31
N LEU A 25 17.60 7.05 -25.93
CA LEU A 25 17.12 8.29 -26.55
C LEU A 25 17.97 8.56 -27.81
N SER A 26 17.47 8.16 -28.98
CA SER A 26 17.98 8.63 -30.24
C SER A 26 17.25 9.92 -30.63
N PHE A 27 17.90 11.06 -30.49
CA PHE A 27 17.40 12.31 -31.02
C PHE A 27 17.68 12.35 -32.53
N ALA A 28 16.68 12.19 -33.37
CA ALA A 28 16.70 12.63 -34.75
C ALA A 28 15.87 13.91 -34.84
N ALA A 29 16.50 15.01 -35.17
CA ALA A 29 15.83 16.26 -35.48
C ALA A 29 15.35 16.24 -36.93
N PRO A 30 14.11 16.58 -37.26
CA PRO A 30 13.74 17.09 -38.56
C PRO A 30 13.61 18.61 -38.51
N ALA A 31 14.41 19.31 -39.30
CA ALA A 31 14.14 20.68 -39.67
C ALA A 31 12.93 20.68 -40.65
N GLY A 32 11.85 21.31 -40.24
CA GLY A 32 10.67 21.59 -41.07
C GLY A 32 9.96 22.81 -40.50
N ALA A 33 10.25 23.96 -41.10
CA ALA A 33 9.49 25.18 -40.87
C ALA A 33 8.10 24.99 -41.48
N ALA A 34 7.06 25.01 -40.68
CA ALA A 34 5.69 25.22 -41.10
C ALA A 34 5.03 26.14 -40.05
N ASP A 35 4.38 27.20 -40.51
CA ASP A 35 3.60 28.16 -39.75
C ASP A 35 2.73 27.47 -38.72
N ALA A 36 3.21 27.47 -37.49
CA ALA A 36 2.40 27.05 -36.34
C ALA A 36 1.69 28.30 -35.84
N ALA A 37 0.36 28.30 -35.98
CA ALA A 37 -0.49 29.22 -35.23
C ALA A 37 -0.03 29.24 -33.77
N ALA A 38 0.19 30.44 -33.21
CA ALA A 38 0.65 30.64 -31.86
C ALA A 38 -0.16 29.75 -30.91
N PRO A 39 0.49 28.93 -30.06
CA PRO A 39 -0.23 28.12 -29.09
C PRO A 39 -1.07 29.08 -28.25
N LYS A 40 -2.38 28.86 -28.20
CA LYS A 40 -3.23 29.54 -27.24
C LYS A 40 -2.57 29.29 -25.89
N THR A 41 -2.03 30.37 -25.31
CA THR A 41 -1.55 30.36 -23.93
C THR A 41 -2.74 29.96 -23.10
N VAL A 42 -2.80 28.68 -22.72
CA VAL A 42 -3.73 28.24 -21.69
C VAL A 42 -3.28 29.03 -20.47
N ALA A 43 -4.12 29.97 -20.02
CA ALA A 43 -3.89 30.68 -18.79
C ALA A 43 -3.54 29.64 -17.73
N PRO A 44 -2.44 29.84 -16.97
CA PRO A 44 -2.14 28.91 -15.88
C PRO A 44 -3.42 28.79 -15.05
N PRO A 45 -3.84 27.59 -14.67
CA PRO A 45 -5.01 27.43 -13.85
C PRO A 45 -4.87 28.41 -12.70
N SER A 46 -5.92 29.20 -12.49
CA SER A 46 -5.95 30.23 -11.44
C SER A 46 -5.36 29.59 -10.20
N THR A 47 -4.29 30.17 -9.68
CA THR A 47 -3.64 29.74 -8.45
C THR A 47 -4.58 30.04 -7.28
N ALA A 48 -5.69 29.35 -7.24
CA ALA A 48 -6.42 29.19 -6.02
C ALA A 48 -5.44 28.47 -5.08
N SER A 49 -4.95 29.20 -4.10
CA SER A 49 -4.01 28.71 -3.08
C SER A 49 -4.70 27.77 -2.08
N ASP A 50 -5.75 27.12 -2.53
CA ASP A 50 -6.63 26.36 -1.69
C ASP A 50 -6.05 24.97 -1.46
N TRP A 51 -5.97 24.62 -0.20
CA TRP A 51 -5.64 23.29 0.21
C TRP A 51 -6.75 22.33 -0.19
N THR A 52 -6.41 21.22 -0.80
CA THR A 52 -7.32 20.14 -1.08
C THR A 52 -7.08 19.02 -0.07
N VAL A 53 -8.12 18.62 0.62
CA VAL A 53 -8.07 17.52 1.59
C VAL A 53 -8.80 16.32 1.02
N THR A 54 -8.15 15.18 0.98
CA THR A 54 -8.74 13.91 0.54
C THR A 54 -8.74 12.92 1.71
N VAL A 55 -9.91 12.39 2.04
CA VAL A 55 -10.08 11.35 3.07
C VAL A 55 -10.44 10.04 2.39
N SER A 56 -9.72 9.00 2.70
CA SER A 56 -9.79 7.72 2.01
C SER A 56 -9.90 6.54 2.99
N PRO A 57 -11.10 6.23 3.51
CA PRO A 57 -11.33 4.96 4.19
C PRO A 57 -11.17 3.79 3.21
N TYR A 58 -10.55 2.71 3.67
CA TYR A 58 -10.38 1.50 2.86
C TYR A 58 -10.39 0.24 3.72
N LEU A 59 -10.55 -0.90 3.05
CA LEU A 59 -10.37 -2.24 3.59
C LEU A 59 -9.28 -2.94 2.78
N TRP A 60 -8.35 -3.57 3.47
CA TRP A 60 -7.33 -4.40 2.87
C TRP A 60 -7.41 -5.81 3.43
N GLY A 61 -7.80 -6.73 2.58
CA GLY A 61 -7.86 -8.14 2.93
C GLY A 61 -6.52 -8.83 2.63
N ALA A 62 -5.64 -8.87 3.63
CA ALA A 62 -4.30 -9.40 3.44
C ALA A 62 -4.20 -10.89 3.75
N SER A 63 -3.57 -11.65 2.84
CA SER A 63 -2.91 -12.91 3.12
C SER A 63 -1.53 -12.63 3.71
N LEU A 64 -1.04 -13.51 4.59
CA LEU A 64 0.28 -13.39 5.20
C LEU A 64 1.13 -14.61 4.83
N ASN A 65 2.30 -14.37 4.22
CA ASN A 65 3.23 -15.43 3.83
C ASN A 65 4.66 -15.07 4.26
N GLY A 66 5.35 -15.98 4.92
CA GLY A 66 6.73 -15.78 5.34
C GLY A 66 7.12 -16.49 6.61
N ASP A 67 7.97 -15.87 7.39
CA ASP A 67 8.48 -16.39 8.65
C ASP A 67 8.24 -15.37 9.78
N ALA A 68 7.72 -15.83 10.91
CA ALA A 68 7.65 -15.06 12.14
C ALA A 68 8.29 -15.84 13.30
N ALA A 69 8.84 -15.12 14.26
CA ALA A 69 9.31 -15.74 15.51
C ALA A 69 8.97 -14.87 16.70
N VAL A 70 8.56 -15.52 17.78
CA VAL A 70 8.40 -14.94 19.11
C VAL A 70 9.21 -15.78 20.07
N PHE A 71 10.03 -15.16 20.94
CA PHE A 71 10.93 -15.85 21.87
C PHE A 71 11.84 -16.89 21.21
N HIS A 72 12.42 -16.58 20.03
CA HIS A 72 13.27 -17.48 19.21
C HIS A 72 12.55 -18.69 18.60
N HIS A 73 11.26 -18.89 18.83
CA HIS A 73 10.51 -19.96 18.19
C HIS A 73 10.02 -19.52 16.81
N LYS A 74 10.79 -19.88 15.80
CA LYS A 74 10.46 -19.60 14.39
C LYS A 74 9.32 -20.48 13.90
N ARG A 75 8.34 -19.88 13.23
CA ARG A 75 7.25 -20.55 12.53
C ARG A 75 7.10 -19.97 11.13
N ALA A 76 6.82 -20.84 10.17
CA ALA A 76 6.33 -20.42 8.88
C ALA A 76 4.91 -19.85 9.05
N VAL A 77 4.68 -18.69 8.47
CA VAL A 77 3.37 -18.04 8.41
C VAL A 77 2.84 -18.24 7.00
N ASP A 78 1.68 -18.87 6.89
CA ASP A 78 0.94 -19.04 5.64
C ASP A 78 -0.54 -18.95 5.98
N VAL A 79 -1.04 -17.70 6.03
CA VAL A 79 -2.43 -17.41 6.40
C VAL A 79 -3.13 -16.85 5.16
N PRO A 80 -4.02 -17.63 4.54
CA PRO A 80 -4.82 -17.16 3.41
C PRO A 80 -5.74 -16.01 3.80
N PHE A 81 -6.05 -15.13 2.86
CA PHE A 81 -6.98 -14.02 3.03
C PHE A 81 -8.31 -14.43 3.69
N ARG A 82 -8.86 -15.57 3.28
CA ARG A 82 -10.13 -16.09 3.84
C ARG A 82 -10.05 -16.27 5.35
N ASP A 83 -8.93 -16.81 5.85
CA ASP A 83 -8.76 -17.07 7.27
C ASP A 83 -8.49 -15.77 8.03
N THR A 84 -7.71 -14.85 7.45
CA THR A 84 -7.52 -13.51 8.02
C THR A 84 -8.85 -12.76 8.19
N VAL A 85 -9.73 -12.81 7.20
CA VAL A 85 -11.06 -12.16 7.31
C VAL A 85 -11.98 -12.88 8.29
N LYS A 86 -11.93 -14.21 8.34
CA LYS A 86 -12.73 -15.02 9.27
C LYS A 86 -12.35 -14.78 10.73
N ASP A 87 -11.06 -14.67 11.00
CA ASP A 87 -10.50 -14.51 12.34
C ASP A 87 -10.32 -13.03 12.73
N LEU A 88 -10.73 -12.08 11.85
CA LEU A 88 -10.67 -10.65 12.11
C LEU A 88 -11.70 -10.24 13.14
N LYS A 89 -11.25 -9.80 14.32
CA LYS A 89 -12.11 -9.22 15.36
C LYS A 89 -12.45 -7.77 15.08
N PHE A 90 -11.45 -7.00 14.68
CA PHE A 90 -11.61 -5.59 14.38
C PHE A 90 -10.53 -5.10 13.41
N GLY A 91 -10.90 -4.19 12.53
CA GLY A 91 -9.97 -3.53 11.61
C GLY A 91 -10.47 -2.14 11.23
N ILE A 92 -9.58 -1.17 11.28
CA ILE A 92 -9.81 0.18 10.77
C ILE A 92 -8.63 0.60 9.92
N MET A 93 -8.92 1.13 8.74
CA MET A 93 -7.90 1.54 7.79
C MET A 93 -8.34 2.80 7.06
N GLY A 94 -7.41 3.73 6.85
CA GLY A 94 -7.70 4.96 6.15
C GLY A 94 -6.46 5.79 5.86
N ALA A 95 -6.60 6.70 4.92
CA ALA A 95 -5.60 7.70 4.60
C ALA A 95 -6.20 9.09 4.55
N VAL A 96 -5.40 10.08 4.89
CA VAL A 96 -5.69 11.49 4.69
C VAL A 96 -4.54 12.08 3.89
N GLU A 97 -4.89 12.78 2.83
CA GLU A 97 -3.95 13.52 2.00
C GLU A 97 -4.34 14.98 1.95
N VAL A 98 -3.35 15.84 2.05
CA VAL A 98 -3.51 17.30 1.97
C VAL A 98 -2.57 17.80 0.89
N GLN A 99 -3.10 18.44 -0.14
CA GLN A 99 -2.34 18.91 -1.29
C GLN A 99 -2.48 20.41 -1.47
N ARG A 100 -1.38 21.08 -1.81
CA ARG A 100 -1.33 22.47 -2.22
C ARG A 100 -0.39 22.65 -3.41
N GLY A 101 -0.95 22.94 -4.57
CA GLY A 101 -0.18 23.00 -5.80
C GLY A 101 0.55 21.68 -6.07
N LYS A 102 1.87 21.71 -6.14
CA LYS A 102 2.70 20.53 -6.38
C LYS A 102 3.09 19.76 -5.11
N LEU A 103 2.88 20.32 -3.94
CA LEU A 103 3.27 19.72 -2.68
C LEU A 103 2.10 19.00 -2.05
N GLY A 104 2.30 17.74 -1.67
CA GLY A 104 1.35 16.90 -0.97
C GLY A 104 1.93 16.39 0.35
N PHE A 105 1.06 16.19 1.33
CA PHE A 105 1.36 15.51 2.59
C PHE A 105 0.36 14.38 2.77
N PHE A 106 0.81 13.26 3.31
CA PHE A 106 -0.05 12.11 3.53
C PHE A 106 0.15 11.49 4.90
N VAL A 107 -0.93 10.94 5.42
CA VAL A 107 -0.94 10.04 6.57
C VAL A 107 -1.80 8.84 6.21
N ASN A 108 -1.26 7.64 6.36
CA ASN A 108 -1.97 6.38 6.14
C ASN A 108 -1.90 5.55 7.40
N GLY A 109 -3.03 5.18 7.95
CA GLY A 109 -3.14 4.40 9.18
C GLY A 109 -3.93 3.11 8.98
N GLN A 110 -3.46 2.04 9.64
CA GLN A 110 -4.20 0.80 9.76
C GLN A 110 -4.03 0.19 11.14
N TYR A 111 -5.10 -0.37 11.65
CA TYR A 111 -5.13 -1.20 12.84
C TYR A 111 -5.89 -2.48 12.53
N THR A 112 -5.35 -3.62 12.91
CA THR A 112 -5.99 -4.92 12.77
C THR A 112 -5.78 -5.75 14.03
N ASP A 113 -6.83 -6.43 14.48
CA ASP A 113 -6.84 -7.38 15.58
C ASP A 113 -7.41 -8.69 15.07
N VAL A 114 -6.58 -9.72 15.02
CA VAL A 114 -6.90 -11.06 14.52
C VAL A 114 -6.67 -12.06 15.63
N GLU A 115 -7.62 -12.93 15.90
CA GLU A 115 -7.48 -14.00 16.88
C GLU A 115 -8.09 -15.30 16.34
N SER A 116 -7.27 -16.34 16.36
CA SER A 116 -7.66 -17.70 16.00
C SER A 116 -7.63 -18.60 17.21
N HIS A 117 -8.67 -19.43 17.36
CA HIS A 117 -8.78 -20.42 18.41
C HIS A 117 -8.81 -21.82 17.82
N GLU A 118 -7.83 -22.64 18.18
CA GLU A 118 -7.81 -24.06 17.84
C GLU A 118 -8.03 -24.91 19.08
N ARG A 119 -9.04 -25.79 19.01
CA ARG A 119 -9.28 -26.82 20.04
C ARG A 119 -8.61 -28.11 19.66
N LEU A 120 -7.53 -28.46 20.37
CA LEU A 120 -6.89 -29.75 20.23
C LEU A 120 -7.35 -30.68 21.40
N ARG A 121 -8.37 -31.53 21.15
CA ARG A 121 -9.02 -32.39 22.14
C ARG A 121 -9.59 -31.58 23.32
N TRP A 122 -8.89 -31.56 24.49
CA TRP A 122 -9.24 -30.88 25.72
C TRP A 122 -8.45 -29.56 25.93
N LEU A 123 -7.53 -29.24 25.02
CA LEU A 123 -6.66 -28.08 25.12
C LEU A 123 -7.17 -26.98 24.17
N ASP A 124 -7.45 -25.83 24.74
CA ASP A 124 -7.81 -24.61 24.00
C ASP A 124 -6.52 -23.80 23.76
N ILE A 125 -6.17 -23.60 22.49
CA ILE A 125 -4.98 -22.83 22.10
C ILE A 125 -5.47 -21.61 21.32
N GLY A 126 -5.25 -20.42 21.88
CA GLY A 126 -5.49 -19.15 21.21
C GLY A 126 -4.19 -18.57 20.65
N VAL A 127 -4.24 -18.10 19.40
CA VAL A 127 -3.17 -17.35 18.78
C VAL A 127 -3.73 -16.01 18.32
N GLY A 128 -3.19 -14.92 18.85
CA GLY A 128 -3.61 -13.57 18.53
C GLY A 128 -2.49 -12.76 17.90
N SER A 129 -2.88 -11.84 17.00
CA SER A 129 -1.99 -10.87 16.39
C SER A 129 -2.67 -9.51 16.29
N GLN A 130 -2.10 -8.51 16.94
CA GLN A 130 -2.50 -7.12 16.78
C GLN A 130 -1.43 -6.38 16.00
N SER A 131 -1.83 -5.66 14.96
CA SER A 131 -0.95 -4.85 14.13
C SER A 131 -1.45 -3.43 14.04
N THR A 132 -0.58 -2.48 14.34
CA THR A 132 -0.79 -1.05 14.07
C THR A 132 0.30 -0.57 13.12
N MET A 133 -0.09 0.07 12.04
CA MET A 133 0.85 0.69 11.11
C MET A 133 0.41 2.12 10.81
N LEU A 134 1.35 3.05 10.88
CA LEU A 134 1.16 4.45 10.54
C LEU A 134 2.28 4.89 9.62
N ALA A 135 1.95 5.30 8.39
CA ALA A 135 2.89 5.91 7.47
C ALA A 135 2.53 7.39 7.28
N ALA A 136 3.53 8.25 7.32
CA ALA A 136 3.37 9.69 7.08
C ALA A 136 4.54 10.21 6.26
N GLY A 137 4.28 11.21 5.40
CA GLY A 137 5.31 11.76 4.55
C GLY A 137 4.82 12.88 3.67
N ALA A 138 5.69 13.26 2.74
CA ALA A 138 5.41 14.26 1.72
C ALA A 138 5.63 13.69 0.33
N SER A 139 4.92 14.26 -0.64
CA SER A 139 5.06 13.99 -2.07
C SER A 139 5.20 15.30 -2.83
N TYR A 140 5.81 15.24 -3.98
CA TYR A 140 5.96 16.39 -4.85
C TYR A 140 5.59 16.02 -6.28
N ARG A 141 4.66 16.77 -6.90
CA ARG A 141 4.28 16.58 -8.30
C ARG A 141 5.43 16.95 -9.23
N LEU A 142 6.27 15.97 -9.53
CA LEU A 142 7.44 16.16 -10.38
C LEU A 142 7.05 16.34 -11.85
N PHE A 143 6.09 15.54 -12.30
CA PHE A 143 5.63 15.55 -13.68
C PHE A 143 4.10 15.51 -13.74
N GLU A 144 3.53 16.32 -14.63
CA GLU A 144 2.11 16.33 -14.93
C GLU A 144 1.92 16.65 -16.42
N ALA A 145 1.12 15.85 -17.10
CA ALA A 145 0.72 16.07 -18.48
C ALA A 145 -0.80 16.00 -18.61
N ALA A 146 -1.39 16.98 -19.26
CA ALA A 146 -2.80 16.97 -19.62
C ALA A 146 -3.03 15.96 -20.77
N LEU A 147 -4.03 15.09 -20.60
CA LEU A 147 -4.40 14.05 -21.57
C LEU A 147 -5.52 14.51 -22.52
N GLY A 148 -5.99 15.75 -22.34
CA GLY A 148 -7.13 16.31 -23.09
C GLY A 148 -8.47 15.82 -22.54
N GLY A 149 -9.48 16.70 -22.64
CA GLY A 149 -10.79 16.51 -22.02
C GLY A 149 -10.78 16.63 -20.50
N ASP A 150 -11.95 16.63 -19.91
CA ASP A 150 -12.17 16.81 -18.49
C ASP A 150 -12.71 15.53 -17.83
N THR A 151 -12.54 15.44 -16.54
CA THR A 151 -13.20 14.46 -15.71
C THR A 151 -14.67 14.85 -15.48
N VAL A 152 -15.49 13.93 -14.97
CA VAL A 152 -16.89 14.23 -14.61
C VAL A 152 -17.04 15.31 -13.54
N HIS A 153 -15.95 15.70 -12.89
CA HIS A 153 -15.93 16.79 -11.90
C HIS A 153 -15.41 18.11 -12.48
N GLY A 154 -15.18 18.17 -13.82
CA GLY A 154 -14.72 19.37 -14.50
C GLY A 154 -13.25 19.72 -14.29
N THR A 155 -12.43 18.77 -13.82
CA THR A 155 -10.98 18.93 -13.75
C THR A 155 -10.32 18.32 -14.98
N PRO A 156 -9.20 18.87 -15.50
CA PRO A 156 -8.47 18.28 -16.62
C PRO A 156 -8.06 16.84 -16.32
N ARG A 157 -8.13 15.97 -17.33
CA ARG A 157 -7.59 14.62 -17.26
C ARG A 157 -6.07 14.70 -17.34
N ILE A 158 -5.39 14.00 -16.43
CA ILE A 158 -3.94 14.08 -16.29
C ILE A 158 -3.27 12.71 -16.24
N PHE A 159 -2.00 12.72 -16.63
CA PHE A 159 -0.99 11.76 -16.19
C PHE A 159 -0.03 12.48 -15.25
N ALA A 160 0.22 11.92 -14.07
CA ALA A 160 1.10 12.53 -13.08
C ALA A 160 2.04 11.51 -12.44
N LEU A 161 3.24 11.98 -12.06
CA LEU A 161 4.24 11.26 -11.29
C LEU A 161 4.69 12.09 -10.11
N ASP A 162 4.54 11.52 -8.91
CA ASP A 162 4.81 12.18 -7.64
C ASP A 162 5.82 11.34 -6.84
N PRO A 163 7.14 11.63 -6.83
CA PRO A 163 8.06 11.08 -5.85
C PRO A 163 7.59 11.41 -4.44
N LEU A 164 7.86 10.50 -3.52
CA LEU A 164 7.47 10.63 -2.12
C LEU A 164 8.60 10.18 -1.19
N ALA A 165 8.60 10.75 0.01
CA ALA A 165 9.45 10.32 1.10
C ALA A 165 8.70 10.46 2.44
N GLY A 166 9.05 9.61 3.40
CA GLY A 166 8.37 9.62 4.69
C GLY A 166 8.91 8.59 5.66
N VAL A 167 8.08 8.25 6.62
CA VAL A 167 8.36 7.25 7.63
C VAL A 167 7.17 6.32 7.79
N ARG A 168 7.43 5.06 8.13
CA ARG A 168 6.43 4.05 8.49
C ARG A 168 6.74 3.53 9.88
N TRP A 169 5.86 3.79 10.82
CA TRP A 169 5.89 3.18 12.14
C TRP A 169 5.01 1.94 12.15
N THR A 170 5.56 0.85 12.66
CA THR A 170 4.84 -0.42 12.81
C THR A 170 4.94 -0.87 14.26
N ARG A 171 3.82 -1.32 14.83
CA ARG A 171 3.75 -1.99 16.12
C ARG A 171 3.00 -3.31 15.94
N MET A 172 3.60 -4.39 16.42
CA MET A 172 3.01 -5.72 16.38
C MET A 172 3.03 -6.35 17.76
N THR A 173 1.91 -6.95 18.13
CA THR A 173 1.80 -7.78 19.33
C THR A 173 1.39 -9.19 18.91
N GLY A 174 2.25 -10.14 19.15
CA GLY A 174 1.94 -11.56 19.03
C GLY A 174 1.56 -12.12 20.40
N SER A 175 0.48 -12.88 20.48
CA SER A 175 0.03 -13.55 21.70
C SER A 175 -0.26 -15.02 21.46
N ILE A 176 0.07 -15.85 22.44
CA ILE A 176 -0.27 -17.28 22.47
C ILE A 176 -0.88 -17.54 23.84
N SER A 177 -2.04 -18.19 23.87
CA SER A 177 -2.68 -18.66 25.08
C SER A 177 -2.88 -20.17 25.05
N VAL A 178 -2.61 -20.84 26.17
CA VAL A 178 -2.82 -22.27 26.35
C VAL A 178 -3.52 -22.49 27.67
N ALA A 179 -4.70 -23.07 27.66
CA ALA A 179 -5.51 -23.34 28.85
C ALA A 179 -5.71 -22.08 29.75
N GLY A 180 -5.88 -20.91 29.13
CA GLY A 180 -6.11 -19.66 29.85
C GLY A 180 -4.83 -18.94 30.34
N ILE A 181 -3.64 -19.53 30.14
CA ILE A 181 -2.36 -18.86 30.45
C ILE A 181 -1.82 -18.26 29.14
N GLY A 182 -1.70 -16.93 29.09
CA GLY A 182 -1.26 -16.19 27.91
C GLY A 182 0.17 -15.65 28.05
N LEU A 183 0.91 -15.70 26.97
CA LEU A 183 2.17 -14.99 26.79
C LEU A 183 2.01 -14.04 25.59
N SER A 184 2.48 -12.81 25.72
CA SER A 184 2.48 -11.84 24.62
C SER A 184 3.82 -11.14 24.51
N LYS A 185 4.20 -10.79 23.29
CA LYS A 185 5.37 -9.98 22.99
C LYS A 185 4.97 -8.86 22.03
N THR A 186 5.34 -7.64 22.37
CA THR A 186 5.10 -6.45 21.53
C THR A 186 6.43 -5.90 21.08
N GLU A 187 6.54 -5.63 19.79
CA GLU A 187 7.66 -4.93 19.18
C GLU A 187 7.14 -3.74 18.37
N SER A 188 7.96 -2.70 18.28
CA SER A 188 7.64 -1.52 17.47
C SER A 188 8.90 -0.96 16.83
N TRP A 189 8.79 -0.55 15.57
CA TRP A 189 9.92 0.00 14.81
C TRP A 189 9.48 1.10 13.86
N LEU A 190 10.43 1.89 13.41
CA LEU A 190 10.25 3.00 12.50
C LEU A 190 11.15 2.79 11.28
N ASP A 191 10.55 2.79 10.10
CA ASP A 191 11.22 2.63 8.80
C ASP A 191 11.16 3.96 8.03
N PRO A 192 12.28 4.60 7.71
CA PRO A 192 12.29 5.62 6.67
C PRO A 192 11.92 4.98 5.33
N LEU A 193 11.25 5.72 4.46
CA LEU A 193 10.83 5.24 3.14
C LEU A 193 10.98 6.30 2.07
N VAL A 194 11.21 5.83 0.85
CA VAL A 194 11.17 6.63 -0.38
C VAL A 194 10.44 5.86 -1.46
N GLY A 195 9.75 6.56 -2.35
CA GLY A 195 8.95 5.92 -3.38
C GLY A 195 8.43 6.90 -4.42
N ALA A 196 7.43 6.43 -5.16
CA ALA A 196 6.75 7.24 -6.16
C ALA A 196 5.29 6.80 -6.31
N ARG A 197 4.46 7.75 -6.71
CA ARG A 197 3.07 7.57 -7.12
C ARG A 197 2.89 7.91 -8.58
N MET A 198 2.00 7.19 -9.21
CA MET A 198 1.54 7.43 -10.57
C MET A 198 0.02 7.58 -10.54
N THR A 199 -0.47 8.60 -11.21
CA THR A 199 -1.89 8.83 -11.46
C THR A 199 -2.11 8.91 -12.96
N LEU A 200 -3.06 8.15 -13.49
CA LEU A 200 -3.43 8.14 -14.91
C LEU A 200 -4.94 8.18 -15.05
N ASP A 201 -5.47 9.24 -15.62
CA ASP A 201 -6.88 9.34 -15.99
C ASP A 201 -7.13 8.66 -17.33
N ILE A 202 -7.76 7.48 -17.28
CA ILE A 202 -8.04 6.67 -18.49
C ILE A 202 -9.13 7.34 -19.32
N ASP A 203 -10.19 7.78 -18.67
CA ASP A 203 -11.29 8.55 -19.26
C ASP A 203 -11.87 9.56 -18.24
N GLU A 204 -13.03 10.11 -18.50
CA GLU A 204 -13.70 11.07 -17.59
C GLU A 204 -14.04 10.49 -16.22
N ARG A 205 -14.25 9.15 -16.12
CA ARG A 205 -14.67 8.46 -14.90
C ARG A 205 -13.62 7.53 -14.33
N TRP A 206 -12.82 6.89 -15.18
CA TRP A 206 -11.87 5.87 -14.75
C TRP A 206 -10.46 6.45 -14.56
N ASN A 207 -9.85 6.03 -13.47
CA ASN A 207 -8.51 6.41 -13.07
C ASN A 207 -7.71 5.18 -12.68
N LEU A 208 -6.46 5.13 -13.07
CA LEU A 208 -5.48 4.17 -12.56
C LEU A 208 -4.53 4.90 -11.62
N PHE A 209 -4.39 4.38 -10.41
CA PHE A 209 -3.42 4.83 -9.42
C PHE A 209 -2.46 3.69 -9.11
N ALA A 210 -1.17 3.98 -9.04
CA ALA A 210 -0.16 3.06 -8.55
C ALA A 210 0.81 3.79 -7.61
N GLU A 211 1.27 3.10 -6.57
CA GLU A 211 2.26 3.60 -5.63
C GLU A 211 3.22 2.47 -5.27
N ALA A 212 4.50 2.79 -5.21
CA ALA A 212 5.51 1.87 -4.70
C ALA A 212 6.53 2.61 -3.85
N ASP A 213 6.94 2.00 -2.76
CA ASP A 213 8.00 2.50 -1.87
C ASP A 213 8.94 1.39 -1.42
N VAL A 214 10.16 1.78 -1.09
CA VAL A 214 11.17 0.98 -0.42
C VAL A 214 11.59 1.70 0.84
N GLY A 215 11.84 0.95 1.91
CA GLY A 215 12.16 1.53 3.21
C GLY A 215 12.94 0.59 4.12
N GLY A 216 13.06 0.98 5.38
CA GLY A 216 13.79 0.27 6.43
C GLY A 216 15.26 0.64 6.44
N PHE A 217 16.01 0.30 5.40
CA PHE A 217 17.44 0.58 5.21
C PHE A 217 18.31 0.23 6.44
N GLY A 218 17.87 -0.71 7.28
CA GLY A 218 18.56 -1.10 8.51
C GLY A 218 18.35 -0.15 9.70
N VAL A 219 17.46 0.85 9.61
CA VAL A 219 17.11 1.73 10.73
C VAL A 219 16.15 1.03 11.70
N GLY A 220 15.02 0.56 11.19
CA GLY A 220 14.09 -0.32 11.87
C GLY A 220 14.14 -1.71 11.24
N SER A 221 13.41 -1.91 10.16
CA SER A 221 13.51 -3.11 9.33
C SER A 221 14.81 -3.13 8.55
N ARG A 222 15.32 -4.32 8.23
CA ARG A 222 16.42 -4.48 7.28
C ARG A 222 16.02 -3.90 5.93
N ILE A 223 14.83 -4.23 5.49
CA ILE A 223 14.22 -3.71 4.26
C ILE A 223 12.72 -3.88 4.30
N THR A 224 12.00 -2.94 3.69
CA THR A 224 10.57 -3.04 3.41
C THR A 224 10.30 -2.69 1.95
N TYR A 225 9.27 -3.30 1.37
CA TYR A 225 8.75 -2.95 0.05
C TYR A 225 7.24 -2.86 0.15
N ASN A 226 6.67 -1.79 -0.36
CA ASN A 226 5.23 -1.67 -0.51
C ASN A 226 4.93 -1.34 -1.96
N ALA A 227 3.94 -2.01 -2.53
CA ALA A 227 3.43 -1.73 -3.87
C ALA A 227 1.91 -1.88 -3.85
N GLN A 228 1.21 -0.94 -4.48
CA GLN A 228 -0.23 -0.99 -4.63
C GLN A 228 -0.66 -0.39 -5.97
N ALA A 229 -1.73 -0.93 -6.53
CA ALA A 229 -2.38 -0.39 -7.71
C ALA A 229 -3.89 -0.48 -7.55
N HIS A 230 -4.60 0.57 -7.94
CA HIS A 230 -6.05 0.69 -7.83
C HIS A 230 -6.66 1.19 -9.12
N LEU A 231 -7.76 0.59 -9.53
CA LEU A 231 -8.67 1.18 -10.50
C LEU A 231 -9.71 2.00 -9.73
N GLY A 232 -9.83 3.28 -10.07
CA GLY A 232 -10.75 4.23 -9.46
C GLY A 232 -11.90 4.58 -10.40
N TYR A 233 -13.12 4.65 -9.86
CA TYR A 233 -14.31 5.12 -10.55
C TYR A 233 -14.82 6.40 -9.89
N ARG A 234 -14.85 7.50 -10.66
CA ARG A 234 -15.32 8.80 -10.19
C ARG A 234 -16.84 8.86 -10.14
N THR A 235 -17.33 9.31 -9.02
CA THR A 235 -18.76 9.53 -8.75
C THR A 235 -18.94 10.71 -7.81
N THR A 236 -20.18 11.04 -7.47
CA THR A 236 -20.50 12.05 -6.45
C THR A 236 -21.26 11.35 -5.33
N LEU A 237 -20.79 11.48 -4.12
CA LEU A 237 -21.45 10.97 -2.93
C LEU A 237 -21.63 12.12 -1.92
N LEU A 238 -22.84 12.26 -1.37
CA LEU A 238 -23.18 13.37 -0.44
C LEU A 238 -22.81 14.77 -0.96
N GLY A 239 -22.94 14.99 -2.29
CA GLY A 239 -22.60 16.24 -2.93
C GLY A 239 -21.09 16.51 -3.07
N ARG A 240 -20.22 15.53 -2.75
CA ARG A 240 -18.76 15.66 -2.82
C ARG A 240 -18.17 14.79 -3.93
N PRO A 241 -17.13 15.27 -4.63
CA PRO A 241 -16.36 14.45 -5.54
C PRO A 241 -15.81 13.23 -4.80
N THR A 242 -16.15 12.05 -5.29
CA THR A 242 -15.79 10.77 -4.66
C THR A 242 -15.23 9.82 -5.70
N MET A 243 -14.22 9.08 -5.34
CA MET A 243 -13.63 8.01 -6.16
C MET A 243 -13.75 6.69 -5.42
N LEU A 244 -14.51 5.75 -5.97
CA LEU A 244 -14.53 4.37 -5.50
C LEU A 244 -13.29 3.66 -6.05
N ARG A 245 -12.59 2.91 -5.21
CA ARG A 245 -11.32 2.26 -5.56
C ARG A 245 -11.38 0.77 -5.31
N ALA A 246 -10.89 0.00 -6.28
CA ALA A 246 -10.65 -1.43 -6.14
C ALA A 246 -9.25 -1.74 -6.67
N GLY A 247 -8.49 -2.56 -5.96
CA GLY A 247 -7.14 -2.84 -6.36
C GLY A 247 -6.46 -3.92 -5.54
N TYR A 248 -5.15 -3.91 -5.57
CA TYR A 248 -4.30 -4.87 -4.89
C TYR A 248 -3.11 -4.18 -4.25
N ARG A 249 -2.74 -4.64 -3.05
CA ARG A 249 -1.58 -4.16 -2.30
C ARG A 249 -0.73 -5.34 -1.85
N ALA A 250 0.59 -5.15 -1.89
CA ALA A 250 1.58 -6.04 -1.31
C ALA A 250 2.55 -5.24 -0.46
N LEU A 251 2.81 -5.69 0.76
CA LEU A 251 3.76 -5.12 1.69
C LEU A 251 4.65 -6.23 2.23
N TYR A 252 5.95 -6.11 2.00
CA TYR A 252 6.97 -6.97 2.59
C TYR A 252 7.73 -6.22 3.68
N GLN A 253 7.99 -6.87 4.81
CA GLN A 253 8.80 -6.34 5.90
C GLN A 253 9.75 -7.42 6.42
N ASP A 254 11.06 -7.11 6.58
CA ASP A 254 12.07 -7.95 7.24
C ASP A 254 12.60 -7.21 8.46
N TYR A 255 11.94 -7.40 9.61
CA TYR A 255 12.33 -6.86 10.91
C TYR A 255 12.79 -7.97 11.84
N ARG A 256 13.86 -7.70 12.62
CA ARG A 256 14.44 -8.63 13.60
C ARG A 256 15.01 -7.86 14.78
N ASP A 257 14.60 -8.23 15.96
CA ASP A 257 15.19 -7.74 17.20
C ASP A 257 14.90 -8.71 18.37
N GLY A 258 15.88 -8.88 19.27
CA GLY A 258 15.70 -9.52 20.58
C GLY A 258 14.94 -10.86 20.59
N GLY A 259 15.13 -11.72 19.58
CA GLY A 259 14.39 -12.98 19.43
C GLY A 259 13.02 -12.87 18.79
N PHE A 260 12.64 -11.67 18.36
CA PHE A 260 11.49 -11.42 17.49
C PHE A 260 11.93 -11.39 16.03
N LEU A 261 11.17 -12.05 15.16
CA LEU A 261 11.34 -12.03 13.71
C LEU A 261 10.00 -11.76 13.05
N TRP A 262 9.97 -10.78 12.16
CA TRP A 262 8.87 -10.53 11.26
C TRP A 262 9.40 -10.40 9.83
N LYS A 263 9.45 -11.51 9.12
CA LYS A 263 9.86 -11.56 7.72
C LYS A 263 8.68 -12.04 6.88
N VAL A 264 7.73 -11.15 6.64
CA VAL A 264 6.40 -11.47 6.12
C VAL A 264 6.03 -10.57 4.96
N THR A 265 5.45 -11.18 3.92
CA THR A 265 4.70 -10.51 2.87
C THR A 265 3.22 -10.53 3.22
N GLN A 266 2.63 -9.37 3.31
CA GLN A 266 1.18 -9.17 3.41
C GLN A 266 0.70 -8.74 2.03
N HIS A 267 -0.27 -9.44 1.45
CA HIS A 267 -0.76 -9.08 0.12
C HIS A 267 -2.23 -9.46 -0.06
N GLY A 268 -2.95 -8.66 -0.84
CA GLY A 268 -4.35 -8.95 -1.09
C GLY A 268 -5.14 -7.78 -1.67
N PRO A 269 -6.44 -8.01 -1.90
CA PRO A 269 -7.33 -7.00 -2.47
C PRO A 269 -7.55 -5.83 -1.52
N VAL A 270 -7.68 -4.65 -2.12
CA VAL A 270 -8.05 -3.40 -1.44
C VAL A 270 -9.32 -2.85 -2.06
N LEU A 271 -10.25 -2.46 -1.21
CA LEU A 271 -11.47 -1.75 -1.59
C LEU A 271 -11.58 -0.47 -0.76
N GLY A 272 -11.91 0.64 -1.36
CA GLY A 272 -12.03 1.91 -0.64
C GLY A 272 -12.78 2.98 -1.40
N ALA A 273 -12.95 4.10 -0.72
CA ALA A 273 -13.48 5.31 -1.31
C ALA A 273 -12.58 6.49 -0.92
N SER A 274 -12.44 7.46 -1.81
CA SER A 274 -11.73 8.71 -1.53
C SER A 274 -12.66 9.87 -1.77
N MET A 275 -12.85 10.71 -0.78
CA MET A 275 -13.72 11.88 -0.83
C MET A 275 -12.87 13.14 -0.70
N GLN A 276 -13.10 14.09 -1.57
CA GLN A 276 -12.39 15.35 -1.65
C GLN A 276 -13.19 16.50 -1.04
N PHE A 277 -12.48 17.37 -0.29
CA PHE A 277 -13.01 18.53 0.42
C PHE A 277 -12.25 19.80 0.06
#